data_a5126ef9410a569b34ca5be4a3f714b6
#
_entry.id   a5126ef9410a569b34ca5be4a3f714b6
#
_cell.length_a   1.000
_cell.length_b   1.000
_cell.length_c   1.000
_cell.angle_alpha   90.00
_cell.angle_beta   90.00
_cell.angle_gamma   90.00
#
_symmetry.space_group_name_H-M   'P 1'
#
loop_
_entity.id
_entity.type
_entity.pdbx_description
1 polymer ?
#
loop_
_entity_poly.entity_id
_entity_poly.type
_entity_poly.pdbx_seq_one_letter_code
_entity_poly.pdbx_strand_id
1 'polypeptide(L)'
;MASFRKIKKGMRKSLKSWACFFDENRPPFETDYLKTAEGNRKLFESWGVYEGERDCKIMLASGMGYGNVGDEAQMGASLGRWKRLLPCAQLEVLTPSPAYTRHIHQVESLWAPRVVWFHSNTESTYFKSKLPFKLRFLRTWIRLTLTARFMRSGLPIAFANEYEMELLSKLYRADALHISGGGFLTGMTMSRLWENALLMRLCQLLETPYFLTGQTLGVFRSRWDRWLARKSLMQADYIYLRDSGLSEAELKTIGVQGDHVKSTFDDALFFDSLDEERTRMLLSVNGIDADRPYAIMNFHYWGQSEEIRARSCQRFAELSDYLTEQYSLQLLFVSMTPSDEAAEDDVIARMQHGDHARRLNYQYDYREARATYQFARMVFTMKHHPIIFAYGEGVPVVSVALDDYYYHKNKGAMDNCGHGRYCLDQSTFYSDQARVSFDVFFDEYDSLKEELNLWLSEAREIETEPMERFIERRGLGKP
;
A
#
# COMPACT_ATOMS: atom_id res chain seq x y z
N MET A 1 32.17 9.89 3.10
CA MET A 1 31.47 10.39 4.33
C MET A 1 30.70 11.70 4.13
N ALA A 2 31.12 12.63 3.27
CA ALA A 2 30.37 13.87 2.99
C ALA A 2 29.04 13.66 2.23
N SER A 3 28.97 12.68 1.33
CA SER A 3 27.77 12.34 0.54
C SER A 3 26.61 11.83 1.41
N PHE A 4 26.90 10.98 2.40
CA PHE A 4 25.87 10.49 3.34
C PHE A 4 25.22 11.59 4.21
N ARG A 5 25.98 12.66 4.52
CA ARG A 5 25.44 13.82 5.26
C ARG A 5 24.52 14.69 4.40
N LYS A 6 24.74 14.80 3.10
CA LYS A 6 23.88 15.57 2.18
C LYS A 6 22.55 14.86 1.92
N ILE A 7 22.58 13.54 1.74
CA ILE A 7 21.37 12.71 1.58
C ILE A 7 20.50 12.77 2.87
N LYS A 8 21.13 12.69 4.06
CA LYS A 8 20.44 12.91 5.34
C LYS A 8 19.83 14.31 5.45
N LYS A 9 20.45 15.33 4.85
CA LYS A 9 19.97 16.72 4.90
C LYS A 9 18.81 16.97 3.91
N GLY A 10 18.78 16.30 2.75
CA GLY A 10 17.68 16.31 1.78
C GLY A 10 16.45 15.57 2.33
N MET A 11 16.65 14.36 2.86
CA MET A 11 15.60 13.61 3.56
C MET A 11 15.06 14.38 4.78
N ARG A 12 15.92 15.14 5.50
CA ARG A 12 15.48 16.01 6.62
C ARG A 12 14.64 17.20 6.16
N LYS A 13 14.84 17.74 4.96
CA LYS A 13 14.01 18.83 4.41
C LYS A 13 12.64 18.34 3.96
N SER A 14 12.57 17.20 3.29
CA SER A 14 11.34 16.50 2.98
C SER A 14 10.59 16.10 4.25
N LEU A 15 11.29 15.50 5.22
CA LEU A 15 10.70 15.14 6.53
C LEU A 15 10.25 16.38 7.35
N LYS A 16 10.79 17.57 7.13
CA LYS A 16 10.31 18.80 7.80
C LYS A 16 8.99 19.32 7.22
N SER A 17 8.72 19.17 5.94
CA SER A 17 7.38 19.43 5.39
C SER A 17 6.35 18.42 5.91
N TRP A 18 6.78 17.17 6.14
CA TRP A 18 5.98 16.14 6.80
C TRP A 18 5.83 16.39 8.31
N ALA A 19 6.78 17.05 8.96
CA ALA A 19 6.71 17.36 10.40
C ALA A 19 5.57 18.32 10.73
N CYS A 20 5.20 19.25 9.84
CA CYS A 20 4.01 20.09 10.03
C CYS A 20 2.72 19.24 10.00
N PHE A 21 2.66 18.21 9.18
CA PHE A 21 1.55 17.24 9.14
C PHE A 21 1.50 16.35 10.41
N PHE A 22 2.66 16.11 11.04
CA PHE A 22 2.79 15.26 12.22
C PHE A 22 2.64 16.02 13.55
N ASP A 23 2.78 17.34 13.59
CA ASP A 23 2.70 18.12 14.85
C ASP A 23 1.30 18.17 15.44
N GLU A 24 0.26 18.12 14.62
CA GLU A 24 -1.14 17.98 15.08
C GLU A 24 -1.54 16.54 15.45
N ASN A 25 -0.70 15.56 15.09
CA ASN A 25 -0.94 14.14 15.24
C ASN A 25 0.05 13.46 16.20
N ARG A 26 0.56 14.15 17.20
CA ARG A 26 1.41 13.50 18.23
C ARG A 26 0.58 12.50 19.03
N PRO A 27 1.03 11.23 19.16
CA PRO A 27 0.36 10.32 20.08
C PRO A 27 0.41 10.90 21.49
N PRO A 28 -0.73 11.08 22.18
CA PRO A 28 -0.79 11.66 23.51
C PRO A 28 -0.34 10.69 24.61
N PHE A 29 0.66 9.85 24.36
CA PHE A 29 0.98 8.73 25.24
C PHE A 29 2.15 9.04 26.18
N GLU A 30 1.87 9.13 27.46
CA GLU A 30 2.85 8.91 28.48
C GLU A 30 3.25 7.44 28.55
N THR A 31 4.56 7.18 28.53
CA THR A 31 5.15 5.84 28.54
C THR A 31 5.19 5.22 29.93
N ASP A 32 4.23 5.50 30.79
CA ASP A 32 4.22 4.90 32.11
C ASP A 32 3.64 3.47 32.05
N TYR A 33 4.56 2.49 32.00
CA TYR A 33 4.27 1.05 31.90
C TYR A 33 3.64 0.44 33.15
N LEU A 34 3.35 1.25 34.17
CA LEU A 34 2.89 0.81 35.48
C LEU A 34 1.69 1.63 35.97
N LYS A 35 0.76 1.95 35.11
CA LYS A 35 -0.54 2.40 35.61
C LYS A 35 -1.19 1.22 36.35
N THR A 36 -1.40 1.47 37.60
CA THR A 36 -1.90 0.63 38.68
C THR A 36 -2.77 -0.55 38.25
N ALA A 37 -2.56 -1.70 38.87
CA ALA A 37 -3.39 -2.92 38.74
C ALA A 37 -4.89 -2.62 38.78
N GLU A 38 -5.33 -1.55 39.42
CA GLU A 38 -6.72 -1.11 39.52
C GLU A 38 -7.27 -0.46 38.23
N GLY A 39 -6.49 0.34 37.51
CA GLY A 39 -6.89 0.89 36.21
C GLY A 39 -7.03 -0.19 35.15
N ASN A 40 -6.12 -1.15 35.16
CA ASN A 40 -6.17 -2.32 34.28
C ASN A 40 -7.35 -3.23 34.62
N ARG A 41 -7.71 -3.36 35.91
CA ARG A 41 -8.86 -4.12 36.38
C ARG A 41 -10.17 -3.47 35.92
N LYS A 42 -10.35 -2.17 36.06
CA LYS A 42 -11.54 -1.44 35.55
C LYS A 42 -11.69 -1.56 34.04
N LEU A 43 -10.60 -1.50 33.30
CA LEU A 43 -10.59 -1.72 31.87
C LEU A 43 -11.00 -3.16 31.52
N PHE A 44 -10.51 -4.15 32.26
CA PHE A 44 -10.85 -5.56 32.12
C PHE A 44 -12.33 -5.84 32.45
N GLU A 45 -12.86 -5.24 33.52
CA GLU A 45 -14.27 -5.33 33.90
C GLU A 45 -15.18 -4.71 32.83
N SER A 46 -14.74 -3.63 32.15
CA SER A 46 -15.46 -3.02 31.04
C SER A 46 -15.50 -3.90 29.79
N TRP A 47 -14.62 -4.90 29.66
CA TRP A 47 -14.58 -5.81 28.52
C TRP A 47 -15.55 -7.00 28.66
N GLY A 48 -15.93 -7.36 29.91
CA GLY A 48 -16.81 -8.49 30.19
C GLY A 48 -18.29 -8.21 30.00
N VAL A 49 -18.71 -6.97 29.79
CA VAL A 49 -20.10 -6.54 29.77
C VAL A 49 -20.53 -6.01 28.41
N TYR A 50 -20.60 -6.89 27.40
CA TYR A 50 -21.34 -6.60 26.17
C TYR A 50 -22.15 -7.84 25.76
N GLU A 51 -23.26 -8.09 26.51
CA GLU A 51 -24.42 -8.83 26.04
C GLU A 51 -25.39 -7.81 25.42
N GLY A 52 -25.12 -7.35 24.20
CA GLY A 52 -26.02 -6.55 23.38
C GLY A 52 -25.88 -6.99 21.95
N GLU A 53 -26.83 -6.69 21.08
CA GLU A 53 -26.69 -6.89 19.63
C GLU A 53 -25.35 -6.33 19.17
N ARG A 54 -24.46 -7.23 18.75
CA ARG A 54 -23.08 -6.91 18.51
C ARG A 54 -22.98 -6.47 17.06
N ASP A 55 -22.93 -5.15 16.82
CA ASP A 55 -22.54 -4.63 15.51
C ASP A 55 -21.23 -5.30 15.06
N CYS A 56 -21.20 -5.78 13.83
CA CYS A 56 -20.00 -6.37 13.26
C CYS A 56 -18.86 -5.34 13.24
N LYS A 57 -17.69 -5.71 13.77
CA LYS A 57 -16.51 -4.84 13.87
C LYS A 57 -15.34 -5.39 13.06
N ILE A 58 -14.93 -4.64 12.05
CA ILE A 58 -13.78 -5.00 11.20
C ILE A 58 -12.65 -4.01 11.43
N MET A 59 -11.51 -4.51 11.86
CA MET A 59 -10.27 -3.74 11.88
C MET A 59 -9.49 -3.93 10.58
N LEU A 60 -8.93 -2.85 10.05
CA LEU A 60 -8.11 -2.88 8.84
C LEU A 60 -6.69 -2.40 9.15
N ALA A 61 -5.71 -3.04 8.51
CA ALA A 61 -4.32 -2.61 8.53
C ALA A 61 -3.76 -2.60 7.10
N SER A 62 -2.88 -1.63 6.76
CA SER A 62 -2.28 -1.50 5.43
C SER A 62 -0.98 -0.69 5.48
N GLY A 63 -0.38 -0.48 4.30
CA GLY A 63 0.78 0.41 4.09
C GLY A 63 0.49 1.90 4.08
N MET A 64 -0.77 2.32 4.13
CA MET A 64 -1.29 3.68 3.97
C MET A 64 -0.87 4.68 5.07
N GLY A 65 -1.31 5.93 4.92
CA GLY A 65 -1.13 7.00 5.92
C GLY A 65 0.15 7.80 5.75
N TYR A 66 0.82 7.67 4.61
CA TYR A 66 2.05 8.40 4.28
C TYR A 66 1.93 9.29 3.04
N GLY A 67 0.71 9.55 2.55
CA GLY A 67 0.48 10.33 1.34
C GLY A 67 0.95 9.63 0.06
N ASN A 68 1.01 8.29 0.06
CA ASN A 68 1.19 7.50 -1.14
C ASN A 68 -0.19 7.18 -1.72
N VAL A 69 -0.51 7.80 -2.84
CA VAL A 69 -1.81 7.70 -3.50
C VAL A 69 -2.24 6.25 -3.75
N GLY A 70 -1.31 5.37 -4.11
CA GLY A 70 -1.61 3.97 -4.35
C GLY A 70 -1.96 3.19 -3.09
N ASP A 71 -1.22 3.43 -1.99
CA ASP A 71 -1.50 2.78 -0.71
C ASP A 71 -2.84 3.29 -0.12
N GLU A 72 -3.17 4.58 -0.33
CA GLU A 72 -4.49 5.15 0.03
C GLU A 72 -5.62 4.54 -0.81
N ALA A 73 -5.40 4.32 -2.10
CA ALA A 73 -6.36 3.67 -2.99
C ALA A 73 -6.67 2.23 -2.56
N GLN A 74 -5.66 1.45 -2.16
CA GLN A 74 -5.87 0.10 -1.63
C GLN A 74 -6.79 0.09 -0.41
N MET A 75 -6.57 1.02 0.52
CA MET A 75 -7.43 1.15 1.71
C MET A 75 -8.83 1.61 1.33
N GLY A 76 -8.96 2.63 0.46
CA GLY A 76 -10.24 3.13 -0.02
C GLY A 76 -11.08 2.05 -0.69
N ALA A 77 -10.46 1.23 -1.54
CA ALA A 77 -11.09 0.08 -2.20
C ALA A 77 -11.59 -0.96 -1.17
N SER A 78 -10.73 -1.33 -0.22
CA SER A 78 -11.10 -2.29 0.83
C SER A 78 -12.24 -1.79 1.71
N LEU A 79 -12.21 -0.52 2.10
CA LEU A 79 -13.31 0.12 2.86
C LEU A 79 -14.61 0.15 2.05
N GLY A 80 -14.53 0.48 0.76
CA GLY A 80 -15.69 0.49 -0.15
C GLY A 80 -16.34 -0.89 -0.26
N ARG A 81 -15.54 -1.96 -0.41
CA ARG A 81 -16.04 -3.35 -0.44
C ARG A 81 -16.72 -3.72 0.88
N TRP A 82 -16.12 -3.42 2.03
CA TRP A 82 -16.74 -3.69 3.32
C TRP A 82 -18.07 -2.96 3.50
N LYS A 83 -18.14 -1.66 3.14
CA LYS A 83 -19.37 -0.87 3.21
C LYS A 83 -20.48 -1.42 2.30
N ARG A 84 -20.13 -1.99 1.13
CA ARG A 84 -21.11 -2.65 0.25
C ARG A 84 -21.62 -3.97 0.80
N LEU A 85 -20.71 -4.79 1.34
CA LEU A 85 -21.05 -6.15 1.80
C LEU A 85 -21.69 -6.17 3.20
N LEU A 86 -21.25 -5.30 4.09
CA LEU A 86 -21.72 -5.17 5.47
C LEU A 86 -21.95 -3.68 5.82
N PRO A 87 -23.05 -3.06 5.35
CA PRO A 87 -23.29 -1.62 5.53
C PRO A 87 -23.34 -1.16 6.99
N CYS A 88 -23.74 -2.06 7.90
CA CYS A 88 -23.83 -1.78 9.35
C CYS A 88 -22.53 -2.09 10.11
N ALA A 89 -21.47 -2.58 9.43
CA ALA A 89 -20.23 -2.88 10.11
C ALA A 89 -19.50 -1.62 10.58
N GLN A 90 -18.99 -1.67 11.80
CA GLN A 90 -18.07 -0.66 12.31
C GLN A 90 -16.67 -0.94 11.76
N LEU A 91 -16.16 -0.02 10.94
CA LEU A 91 -14.83 -0.12 10.35
C LEU A 91 -13.85 0.76 11.11
N GLU A 92 -12.68 0.22 11.46
CA GLU A 92 -11.61 0.95 12.12
C GLU A 92 -10.25 0.64 11.49
N VAL A 93 -9.45 1.67 11.23
CA VAL A 93 -8.19 1.55 10.49
C VAL A 93 -6.98 1.79 11.38
N LEU A 94 -6.01 0.88 11.35
CA LEU A 94 -4.68 1.06 11.93
C LEU A 94 -3.79 1.85 10.96
N THR A 95 -3.42 3.07 11.31
CA THR A 95 -2.71 4.00 10.43
C THR A 95 -1.61 4.77 11.15
N PRO A 96 -0.51 5.13 10.48
CA PRO A 96 0.49 6.04 11.06
C PRO A 96 0.02 7.49 11.13
N SER A 97 -1.12 7.84 10.55
CA SER A 97 -1.66 9.22 10.55
C SER A 97 -3.19 9.21 10.69
N PRO A 98 -3.72 9.02 11.92
CA PRO A 98 -5.16 8.92 12.15
C PRO A 98 -5.98 10.11 11.66
N ALA A 99 -5.49 11.35 11.85
CA ALA A 99 -6.20 12.54 11.40
C ALA A 99 -6.32 12.60 9.87
N TYR A 100 -5.23 12.32 9.16
CA TYR A 100 -5.23 12.23 7.70
C TYR A 100 -6.18 11.13 7.21
N THR A 101 -6.12 9.95 7.80
CA THR A 101 -6.98 8.81 7.43
C THR A 101 -8.45 9.13 7.65
N ARG A 102 -8.81 9.75 8.78
CA ARG A 102 -10.20 10.22 9.02
C ARG A 102 -10.65 11.24 7.99
N HIS A 103 -9.75 12.16 7.58
CA HIS A 103 -10.07 13.17 6.58
C HIS A 103 -10.32 12.55 5.20
N ILE A 104 -9.43 11.68 4.73
CA ILE A 104 -9.50 11.11 3.36
C ILE A 104 -10.55 10.01 3.24
N HIS A 105 -10.64 9.11 4.23
CA HIS A 105 -11.48 7.90 4.15
C HIS A 105 -12.78 7.98 4.96
N GLN A 106 -12.93 9.03 5.80
CA GLN A 106 -14.10 9.21 6.68
C GLN A 106 -14.40 7.94 7.49
N VAL A 107 -13.37 7.41 8.16
CA VAL A 107 -13.41 6.18 8.94
C VAL A 107 -12.70 6.37 10.27
N GLU A 108 -13.18 5.69 11.30
CA GLU A 108 -12.50 5.65 12.60
C GLU A 108 -11.10 5.05 12.45
N SER A 109 -10.16 5.59 13.19
CA SER A 109 -8.78 5.18 13.04
C SER A 109 -7.99 5.26 14.34
N LEU A 110 -7.09 4.29 14.50
CA LEU A 110 -6.15 4.15 15.61
C LEU A 110 -4.71 4.22 15.07
N TRP A 111 -3.78 4.65 15.91
CA TRP A 111 -2.38 4.63 15.55
C TRP A 111 -1.89 3.23 15.19
N ALA A 112 -1.18 3.12 14.05
CA ALA A 112 -0.52 1.88 13.68
C ALA A 112 0.55 1.51 14.73
N PRO A 113 0.61 0.25 15.18
CA PRO A 113 1.54 -0.17 16.22
C PRO A 113 3.00 0.15 15.94
N ARG A 114 3.40 0.14 14.67
CA ARG A 114 4.75 0.48 14.25
C ARG A 114 5.19 1.87 14.71
N VAL A 115 4.30 2.85 14.64
CA VAL A 115 4.60 4.22 15.08
C VAL A 115 4.90 4.24 16.56
N VAL A 116 4.12 3.50 17.35
CA VAL A 116 4.25 3.43 18.79
C VAL A 116 5.44 2.56 19.21
N TRP A 117 5.61 1.39 18.56
CA TRP A 117 6.61 0.40 19.01
C TRP A 117 8.03 0.68 18.50
N PHE A 118 8.17 1.28 17.31
CA PHE A 118 9.45 1.24 16.59
C PHE A 118 10.05 2.60 16.23
N HIS A 119 9.27 3.67 16.23
CA HIS A 119 9.82 5.00 15.94
C HIS A 119 10.65 5.55 17.09
N SER A 120 11.95 5.28 17.06
CA SER A 120 12.92 5.84 17.99
C SER A 120 13.85 6.90 17.37
N ASN A 121 13.74 7.18 16.09
CA ASN A 121 14.70 8.01 15.35
C ASN A 121 14.11 9.28 14.74
N THR A 122 12.84 9.55 14.90
CA THR A 122 12.28 10.87 14.66
C THR A 122 12.44 11.70 15.90
N GLU A 123 12.67 13.00 15.75
CA GLU A 123 12.93 13.98 16.80
C GLU A 123 11.83 14.11 17.86
N SER A 124 10.85 13.21 17.91
CA SER A 124 9.89 13.15 18.99
C SER A 124 10.58 12.63 20.25
N THR A 125 10.64 13.50 21.25
CA THR A 125 11.23 13.27 22.57
C THR A 125 10.62 12.09 23.33
N TYR A 126 9.53 11.51 22.86
CA TYR A 126 8.75 10.47 23.53
C TYR A 126 9.33 9.06 23.46
N PHE A 127 10.14 8.71 22.46
CA PHE A 127 10.60 7.32 22.26
C PHE A 127 12.12 7.18 22.13
N LYS A 128 12.91 7.93 22.90
CA LYS A 128 14.37 7.74 22.98
C LYS A 128 14.71 6.46 23.74
N SER A 129 14.48 5.30 23.12
CA SER A 129 15.03 4.05 23.64
C SER A 129 16.46 3.85 23.14
N LYS A 130 17.42 3.68 24.04
CA LYS A 130 18.80 3.30 23.73
C LYS A 130 18.94 1.84 23.30
N LEU A 131 17.85 1.05 23.37
CA LEU A 131 17.88 -0.37 23.02
C LEU A 131 17.88 -0.57 21.50
N PRO A 132 18.68 -1.51 20.96
CA PRO A 132 18.61 -1.93 19.58
C PRO A 132 17.20 -2.37 19.18
N PHE A 133 16.82 -2.12 17.92
CA PHE A 133 15.49 -2.44 17.38
C PHE A 133 15.01 -3.87 17.71
N LYS A 134 15.87 -4.87 17.51
CA LYS A 134 15.54 -6.28 17.78
C LYS A 134 15.20 -6.54 19.26
N LEU A 135 15.91 -5.93 20.18
CA LEU A 135 15.62 -6.09 21.62
C LEU A 135 14.33 -5.37 22.03
N ARG A 136 14.05 -4.21 21.43
CA ARG A 136 12.77 -3.52 21.65
C ARG A 136 11.60 -4.35 21.17
N PHE A 137 11.72 -4.91 19.97
CA PHE A 137 10.71 -5.81 19.40
C PHE A 137 10.48 -7.03 20.30
N LEU A 138 11.54 -7.73 20.68
CA LEU A 138 11.44 -8.91 21.55
C LEU A 138 10.76 -8.57 22.89
N ARG A 139 11.14 -7.46 23.51
CA ARG A 139 10.50 -6.98 24.74
C ARG A 139 9.00 -6.73 24.53
N THR A 140 8.63 -6.02 23.46
CA THR A 140 7.23 -5.74 23.12
C THR A 140 6.48 -7.03 22.82
N TRP A 141 7.07 -7.93 22.04
CA TRP A 141 6.50 -9.24 21.74
C TRP A 141 6.17 -10.05 22.99
N ILE A 142 7.13 -10.20 23.92
CA ILE A 142 6.93 -10.96 25.16
C ILE A 142 5.81 -10.31 25.99
N ARG A 143 5.89 -9.02 26.20
CA ARG A 143 4.98 -8.23 27.04
C ARG A 143 3.54 -8.33 26.54
N LEU A 144 3.30 -8.11 25.26
CA LEU A 144 1.98 -8.16 24.64
C LEU A 144 1.45 -9.60 24.53
N THR A 145 2.32 -10.57 24.23
CA THR A 145 1.94 -12.00 24.25
C THR A 145 1.44 -12.44 25.62
N LEU A 146 2.10 -12.03 26.69
CA LEU A 146 1.68 -12.37 28.05
C LEU A 146 0.37 -11.65 28.41
N THR A 147 0.25 -10.35 28.10
CA THR A 147 -0.97 -9.59 28.32
C THR A 147 -2.18 -10.21 27.60
N ALA A 148 -2.02 -10.54 26.30
CA ALA A 148 -3.09 -11.14 25.52
C ALA A 148 -3.52 -12.52 26.07
N ARG A 149 -2.57 -13.34 26.56
CA ARG A 149 -2.89 -14.63 27.19
C ARG A 149 -3.64 -14.46 28.50
N PHE A 150 -3.21 -13.54 29.38
CA PHE A 150 -3.91 -13.28 30.62
C PHE A 150 -5.30 -12.72 30.37
N MET A 151 -5.42 -11.82 29.43
CA MET A 151 -6.68 -11.28 28.98
C MET A 151 -7.64 -12.38 28.50
N ARG A 152 -7.16 -13.29 27.66
CA ARG A 152 -7.96 -14.43 27.18
C ARG A 152 -8.38 -15.39 28.30
N SER A 153 -7.55 -15.53 29.34
CA SER A 153 -7.83 -16.36 30.51
C SER A 153 -8.69 -15.65 31.58
N GLY A 154 -9.18 -14.42 31.33
CA GLY A 154 -9.94 -13.64 32.29
C GLY A 154 -9.12 -13.12 33.49
N LEU A 155 -7.79 -13.17 33.39
CA LEU A 155 -6.91 -12.69 34.47
C LEU A 155 -6.57 -11.19 34.28
N PRO A 156 -6.80 -10.32 35.26
CA PRO A 156 -6.58 -8.89 35.18
C PRO A 156 -5.08 -8.52 35.31
N ILE A 157 -4.22 -9.19 34.56
CA ILE A 157 -2.76 -8.97 34.55
C ILE A 157 -2.36 -8.42 33.19
N ALA A 158 -1.85 -7.19 33.16
CA ALA A 158 -1.41 -6.55 31.95
C ALA A 158 0.01 -5.95 32.10
N PHE A 159 0.83 -6.14 31.09
CA PHE A 159 2.16 -5.57 30.94
C PHE A 159 2.19 -4.52 29.80
N ALA A 160 1.02 -4.10 29.34
CA ALA A 160 0.80 -3.19 28.25
C ALA A 160 0.59 -1.76 28.75
N ASN A 161 0.94 -0.78 27.94
CA ASN A 161 0.59 0.63 28.20
C ASN A 161 -0.86 0.90 27.75
N GLU A 162 -1.35 2.11 27.98
CA GLU A 162 -2.73 2.50 27.68
C GLU A 162 -3.11 2.28 26.19
N TYR A 163 -2.27 2.73 25.28
CA TYR A 163 -2.46 2.49 23.84
C TYR A 163 -2.49 0.99 23.49
N GLU A 164 -1.55 0.23 24.04
CA GLU A 164 -1.45 -1.21 23.78
C GLU A 164 -2.66 -1.97 24.34
N MET A 165 -3.19 -1.50 25.49
CA MET A 165 -4.43 -2.04 26.06
C MET A 165 -5.64 -1.70 25.20
N GLU A 166 -5.73 -0.46 24.68
CA GLU A 166 -6.76 -0.08 23.73
C GLU A 166 -6.71 -0.95 22.46
N LEU A 167 -5.53 -1.11 21.87
CA LEU A 167 -5.33 -1.97 20.70
C LEU A 167 -5.76 -3.42 20.97
N LEU A 168 -5.32 -4.02 22.09
CA LEU A 168 -5.69 -5.38 22.46
C LEU A 168 -7.19 -5.51 22.68
N SER A 169 -7.82 -4.52 23.34
CA SER A 169 -9.28 -4.48 23.55
C SER A 169 -10.02 -4.44 22.21
N LYS A 170 -9.60 -3.60 21.29
CA LYS A 170 -10.21 -3.48 19.96
C LYS A 170 -10.04 -4.74 19.14
N LEU A 171 -8.84 -5.35 19.14
CA LEU A 171 -8.59 -6.64 18.50
C LEU A 171 -9.45 -7.75 19.09
N TYR A 172 -9.56 -7.83 20.41
CA TYR A 172 -10.39 -8.85 21.10
C TYR A 172 -11.89 -8.75 20.74
N ARG A 173 -12.38 -7.52 20.48
CA ARG A 173 -13.77 -7.25 20.13
C ARG A 173 -14.03 -7.25 18.64
N ALA A 174 -12.99 -7.27 17.81
CA ALA A 174 -13.13 -7.31 16.38
C ALA A 174 -13.58 -8.71 15.91
N ASP A 175 -14.48 -8.73 14.95
CA ASP A 175 -14.89 -9.95 14.25
C ASP A 175 -13.87 -10.36 13.20
N ALA A 176 -13.05 -9.40 12.73
CA ALA A 176 -11.91 -9.65 11.87
C ALA A 176 -10.81 -8.57 11.97
N LEU A 177 -9.56 -9.01 11.66
CA LEU A 177 -8.50 -8.13 11.19
C LEU A 177 -8.28 -8.39 9.70
N HIS A 178 -8.53 -7.41 8.85
CA HIS A 178 -8.24 -7.43 7.44
C HIS A 178 -6.92 -6.70 7.16
N ILE A 179 -5.90 -7.39 6.68
CA ILE A 179 -4.63 -6.79 6.23
C ILE A 179 -4.75 -6.56 4.73
N SER A 180 -5.13 -5.34 4.36
CA SER A 180 -5.33 -4.91 2.98
C SER A 180 -4.00 -4.59 2.31
N GLY A 181 -3.94 -4.76 1.04
CA GLY A 181 -2.94 -4.49 0.02
C GLY A 181 -1.56 -4.00 0.43
N GLY A 182 -0.57 -4.37 -0.32
CA GLY A 182 0.76 -3.81 -0.19
C GLY A 182 1.92 -4.78 -0.42
N GLY A 183 3.11 -4.21 -0.59
CA GLY A 183 4.37 -4.95 -0.71
C GLY A 183 5.25 -4.78 0.53
N PHE A 184 4.66 -4.76 1.72
CA PHE A 184 5.38 -4.45 2.95
C PHE A 184 5.70 -5.68 3.83
N LEU A 185 5.11 -6.84 3.53
CA LEU A 185 5.42 -8.10 4.20
C LEU A 185 6.65 -8.79 3.57
N THR A 186 7.78 -8.13 3.66
CA THR A 186 9.05 -8.53 3.05
C THR A 186 10.21 -8.33 4.01
N GLY A 187 11.28 -9.10 3.85
CA GLY A 187 12.52 -8.90 4.59
C GLY A 187 13.25 -7.58 4.28
N MET A 188 12.84 -6.85 3.24
CA MET A 188 13.36 -5.52 2.92
C MET A 188 12.80 -4.44 3.84
N THR A 189 11.54 -4.59 4.27
CA THR A 189 10.85 -3.68 5.19
C THR A 189 10.64 -4.36 6.55
N MET A 190 11.74 -4.74 7.19
CA MET A 190 11.74 -5.57 8.40
C MET A 190 10.80 -5.03 9.51
N SER A 191 10.73 -3.71 9.73
CA SER A 191 9.84 -3.14 10.75
C SER A 191 8.36 -3.39 10.45
N ARG A 192 7.94 -3.35 9.20
CA ARG A 192 6.57 -3.62 8.78
C ARG A 192 6.23 -5.11 8.86
N LEU A 193 7.16 -5.99 8.42
CA LEU A 193 6.99 -7.42 8.56
C LEU A 193 6.79 -7.80 10.04
N TRP A 194 7.61 -7.25 10.93
CA TRP A 194 7.57 -7.60 12.35
C TRP A 194 6.34 -7.03 13.06
N GLU A 195 5.90 -5.83 12.70
CA GLU A 195 4.64 -5.25 13.16
C GLU A 195 3.45 -6.15 12.83
N ASN A 196 3.30 -6.48 11.55
CA ASN A 196 2.18 -7.31 11.09
C ASN A 196 2.26 -8.74 11.65
N ALA A 197 3.46 -9.31 11.79
CA ALA A 197 3.65 -10.60 12.43
C ALA A 197 3.20 -10.57 13.91
N LEU A 198 3.46 -9.47 14.63
CA LEU A 198 2.98 -9.30 15.99
C LEU A 198 1.47 -9.08 16.04
N LEU A 199 0.89 -8.27 15.16
CA LEU A 199 -0.57 -8.11 15.06
C LEU A 199 -1.27 -9.46 14.81
N MET A 200 -0.83 -10.22 13.80
CA MET A 200 -1.36 -11.55 13.52
C MET A 200 -1.19 -12.50 14.71
N ARG A 201 -0.04 -12.42 15.43
CA ARG A 201 0.18 -13.20 16.65
C ARG A 201 -0.79 -12.82 17.77
N LEU A 202 -1.09 -11.55 17.94
CA LEU A 202 -2.09 -11.10 18.92
C LEU A 202 -3.48 -11.59 18.54
N CYS A 203 -3.86 -11.52 17.27
CA CYS A 203 -5.11 -12.11 16.77
C CYS A 203 -5.21 -13.61 17.08
N GLN A 204 -4.14 -14.38 16.85
CA GLN A 204 -4.08 -15.80 17.20
C GLN A 204 -4.32 -16.07 18.69
N LEU A 205 -3.76 -15.23 19.57
CA LEU A 205 -3.90 -15.36 21.02
C LEU A 205 -5.25 -14.94 21.55
N LEU A 206 -5.86 -13.95 20.90
CA LEU A 206 -7.19 -13.41 21.23
C LEU A 206 -8.33 -14.15 20.51
N GLU A 207 -7.98 -15.12 19.63
CA GLU A 207 -8.91 -15.87 18.77
C GLU A 207 -9.69 -14.97 17.81
N THR A 208 -9.10 -13.81 17.45
CA THR A 208 -9.65 -12.90 16.45
C THR A 208 -9.25 -13.41 15.07
N PRO A 209 -10.20 -13.68 14.17
CA PRO A 209 -9.89 -14.09 12.80
C PRO A 209 -9.12 -13.01 12.04
N TYR A 210 -8.27 -13.43 11.11
CA TYR A 210 -7.59 -12.48 10.21
C TYR A 210 -7.33 -13.09 8.82
N PHE A 211 -7.30 -12.23 7.83
CA PHE A 211 -7.00 -12.58 6.45
C PHE A 211 -6.29 -11.43 5.73
N LEU A 212 -5.71 -11.73 4.57
CA LEU A 212 -4.92 -10.79 3.79
C LEU A 212 -5.42 -10.72 2.36
N THR A 213 -5.46 -9.51 1.77
CA THR A 213 -5.79 -9.30 0.35
C THR A 213 -4.74 -8.43 -0.33
N GLY A 214 -4.60 -8.55 -1.65
CA GLY A 214 -3.77 -7.69 -2.48
C GLY A 214 -2.28 -7.65 -2.10
N GLN A 215 -1.72 -8.76 -1.58
CA GLN A 215 -0.36 -8.79 -1.03
C GLN A 215 0.69 -9.17 -2.06
N THR A 216 1.83 -8.46 -2.06
CA THR A 216 3.11 -9.00 -2.53
C THR A 216 3.93 -9.45 -1.32
N LEU A 217 4.31 -10.72 -1.26
CA LEU A 217 4.99 -11.33 -0.12
C LEU A 217 6.41 -11.78 -0.47
N GLY A 218 7.33 -11.64 0.50
CA GLY A 218 8.74 -12.03 0.32
C GLY A 218 9.58 -10.84 -0.21
N VAL A 219 10.86 -10.92 -0.50
CA VAL A 219 11.81 -12.01 -0.24
C VAL A 219 12.15 -12.04 1.26
N PHE A 220 12.01 -13.20 1.93
CA PHE A 220 12.36 -13.33 3.36
C PHE A 220 13.84 -13.67 3.50
N ARG A 221 14.68 -12.68 3.78
CA ARG A 221 16.15 -12.78 3.74
C ARG A 221 16.74 -13.59 4.88
N SER A 222 16.23 -13.45 6.11
CA SER A 222 16.77 -14.10 7.28
C SER A 222 15.94 -15.33 7.71
N ARG A 223 16.58 -16.28 8.42
CA ARG A 223 15.87 -17.42 9.03
C ARG A 223 14.80 -16.96 10.01
N TRP A 224 15.01 -15.81 10.65
CA TRP A 224 14.08 -15.20 11.59
C TRP A 224 12.85 -14.63 10.86
N ASP A 225 13.04 -13.91 9.75
CA ASP A 225 11.93 -13.38 8.94
C ASP A 225 11.07 -14.53 8.39
N ARG A 226 11.70 -15.59 7.90
CA ARG A 226 11.01 -16.82 7.44
C ARG A 226 10.17 -17.46 8.54
N TRP A 227 10.75 -17.58 9.74
CA TRP A 227 10.03 -18.14 10.87
C TRP A 227 8.85 -17.28 11.30
N LEU A 228 9.02 -15.94 11.39
CA LEU A 228 7.96 -15.01 11.71
C LEU A 228 6.85 -15.06 10.66
N ALA A 229 7.18 -14.92 9.38
CA ALA A 229 6.24 -14.98 8.28
C ALA A 229 5.46 -16.31 8.30
N ARG A 230 6.15 -17.45 8.39
CA ARG A 230 5.50 -18.75 8.48
C ARG A 230 4.50 -18.83 9.63
N LYS A 231 4.92 -18.47 10.87
CA LYS A 231 4.08 -18.57 12.07
C LYS A 231 2.85 -17.67 12.00
N SER A 232 2.97 -16.52 11.34
CA SER A 232 1.89 -15.58 11.19
C SER A 232 0.92 -15.98 10.07
N LEU A 233 1.44 -16.39 8.91
CA LEU A 233 0.63 -16.63 7.72
C LEU A 233 -0.07 -17.99 7.70
N MET A 234 0.49 -19.01 8.37
CA MET A 234 -0.13 -20.35 8.41
C MET A 234 -1.52 -20.41 9.06
N GLN A 235 -1.90 -19.42 9.86
CA GLN A 235 -3.19 -19.38 10.57
C GLN A 235 -4.11 -18.28 10.03
N ALA A 236 -3.72 -17.63 8.92
CA ALA A 236 -4.63 -16.73 8.21
C ALA A 236 -5.79 -17.53 7.61
N ASP A 237 -7.01 -17.00 7.69
CA ASP A 237 -8.16 -17.64 7.06
C ASP A 237 -7.99 -17.71 5.55
N TYR A 238 -7.48 -16.63 4.94
CA TYR A 238 -7.17 -16.52 3.52
C TYR A 238 -5.96 -15.60 3.30
N ILE A 239 -5.22 -15.87 2.23
CA ILE A 239 -4.12 -15.04 1.73
C ILE A 239 -4.32 -14.86 0.22
N TYR A 240 -4.70 -13.66 -0.19
CA TYR A 240 -4.88 -13.29 -1.59
C TYR A 240 -3.69 -12.44 -2.04
N LEU A 241 -2.98 -12.95 -3.04
CA LEU A 241 -1.78 -12.36 -3.61
C LEU A 241 -2.14 -11.53 -4.83
N ARG A 242 -1.37 -10.46 -5.10
CA ARG A 242 -1.62 -9.59 -6.25
C ARG A 242 -0.69 -9.82 -7.43
N ASP A 243 0.22 -10.77 -7.32
CA ASP A 243 1.16 -11.13 -8.38
C ASP A 243 1.02 -12.59 -8.77
N SER A 244 1.27 -12.88 -10.05
CA SER A 244 1.21 -14.22 -10.60
C SER A 244 2.49 -14.99 -10.29
N GLY A 245 2.51 -15.68 -9.16
CA GLY A 245 3.44 -16.77 -8.90
C GLY A 245 4.66 -16.46 -8.03
N LEU A 246 5.19 -15.22 -7.98
CA LEU A 246 6.39 -14.91 -7.19
C LEU A 246 6.14 -15.00 -5.69
N SER A 247 5.09 -14.33 -5.21
CA SER A 247 4.70 -14.40 -3.80
C SER A 247 4.29 -15.81 -3.39
N GLU A 248 3.60 -16.55 -4.26
CA GLU A 248 3.24 -17.94 -4.01
C GLU A 248 4.48 -18.86 -3.91
N ALA A 249 5.44 -18.69 -4.83
CA ALA A 249 6.70 -19.41 -4.79
C ALA A 249 7.46 -19.14 -3.48
N GLU A 250 7.52 -17.88 -3.04
CA GLU A 250 8.16 -17.51 -1.78
C GLU A 250 7.44 -18.11 -0.56
N LEU A 251 6.10 -18.12 -0.55
CA LEU A 251 5.31 -18.78 0.50
C LEU A 251 5.57 -20.29 0.57
N LYS A 252 5.69 -20.95 -0.57
CA LYS A 252 6.06 -22.38 -0.63
C LYS A 252 7.42 -22.64 0.03
N THR A 253 8.41 -21.74 -0.12
CA THR A 253 9.74 -21.88 0.52
C THR A 253 9.68 -21.89 2.05
N ILE A 254 8.67 -21.23 2.63
CA ILE A 254 8.44 -21.19 4.08
C ILE A 254 7.35 -22.18 4.53
N GLY A 255 6.85 -23.03 3.62
CA GLY A 255 5.85 -24.05 3.92
C GLY A 255 4.46 -23.49 4.21
N VAL A 256 4.08 -22.37 3.58
CA VAL A 256 2.72 -21.80 3.56
C VAL A 256 2.13 -22.05 2.17
N GLN A 257 1.17 -22.96 2.10
CA GLN A 257 0.50 -23.35 0.84
C GLN A 257 -0.85 -24.02 1.15
N GLY A 258 -1.72 -24.11 0.17
CA GLY A 258 -3.04 -24.75 0.26
C GLY A 258 -4.14 -23.85 -0.28
N ASP A 259 -5.39 -24.31 -0.17
CA ASP A 259 -6.59 -23.64 -0.77
C ASP A 259 -6.89 -22.27 -0.18
N HIS A 260 -6.26 -21.91 0.93
CA HIS A 260 -6.36 -20.59 1.55
C HIS A 260 -5.40 -19.55 0.94
N VAL A 261 -4.50 -19.96 0.01
CA VAL A 261 -3.59 -19.07 -0.73
C VAL A 261 -4.04 -19.02 -2.18
N LYS A 262 -4.34 -17.82 -2.68
CA LYS A 262 -4.75 -17.59 -4.07
C LYS A 262 -4.01 -16.39 -4.67
N SER A 263 -3.59 -16.50 -5.90
CA SER A 263 -3.16 -15.34 -6.71
C SER A 263 -4.38 -14.69 -7.35
N THR A 264 -4.50 -13.38 -7.20
CA THR A 264 -5.61 -12.57 -7.70
C THR A 264 -5.10 -11.26 -8.31
N PHE A 265 -5.39 -10.12 -7.68
CA PHE A 265 -5.00 -8.78 -8.14
C PHE A 265 -4.79 -7.82 -6.96
N ASP A 266 -4.30 -6.62 -7.27
CA ASP A 266 -4.11 -5.55 -6.28
C ASP A 266 -5.45 -4.99 -5.79
N ASP A 267 -5.58 -4.73 -4.49
CA ASP A 267 -6.82 -4.17 -3.93
C ASP A 267 -7.25 -2.85 -4.59
N ALA A 268 -6.29 -2.06 -5.09
CA ALA A 268 -6.56 -0.81 -5.80
C ALA A 268 -6.99 -0.99 -7.27
N LEU A 269 -7.25 -2.21 -7.73
CA LEU A 269 -7.72 -2.42 -9.10
C LEU A 269 -9.14 -1.86 -9.31
N PHE A 270 -10.01 -1.99 -8.32
CA PHE A 270 -11.40 -1.58 -8.39
C PHE A 270 -11.80 -0.68 -7.23
N PHE A 271 -12.06 0.59 -7.52
CA PHE A 271 -12.68 1.55 -6.64
C PHE A 271 -13.31 2.68 -7.45
N ASP A 272 -14.25 3.42 -6.86
CA ASP A 272 -14.91 4.52 -7.55
C ASP A 272 -13.97 5.73 -7.65
N SER A 273 -13.78 6.25 -8.86
CA SER A 273 -13.09 7.48 -9.16
C SER A 273 -14.08 8.65 -9.37
N LEU A 274 -13.64 9.76 -9.95
CA LEU A 274 -14.53 10.84 -10.33
C LEU A 274 -15.38 10.44 -11.53
N ASP A 275 -16.56 11.06 -11.66
CA ASP A 275 -17.38 10.96 -12.87
C ASP A 275 -16.70 11.63 -14.08
N GLU A 276 -17.23 11.38 -15.26
CA GLU A 276 -16.67 11.86 -16.52
C GLU A 276 -16.57 13.39 -16.58
N GLU A 277 -17.60 14.12 -16.13
CA GLU A 277 -17.64 15.58 -16.19
C GLU A 277 -16.54 16.20 -15.32
N ARG A 278 -16.42 15.73 -14.08
CA ARG A 278 -15.36 16.16 -13.15
C ARG A 278 -13.99 15.79 -13.64
N THR A 279 -13.84 14.62 -14.25
CA THR A 279 -12.58 14.17 -14.84
C THR A 279 -12.15 15.07 -15.98
N ARG A 280 -13.05 15.39 -16.92
CA ARG A 280 -12.77 16.32 -18.03
C ARG A 280 -12.40 17.70 -17.51
N MET A 281 -13.09 18.20 -16.47
CA MET A 281 -12.74 19.45 -15.82
C MET A 281 -11.36 19.41 -15.18
N LEU A 282 -11.03 18.33 -14.45
CA LEU A 282 -9.70 18.13 -13.84
C LEU A 282 -8.58 18.14 -14.90
N LEU A 283 -8.76 17.44 -16.01
CA LEU A 283 -7.81 17.41 -17.11
C LEU A 283 -7.65 18.79 -17.75
N SER A 284 -8.75 19.47 -18.04
CA SER A 284 -8.77 20.82 -18.66
C SER A 284 -8.04 21.86 -17.82
N VAL A 285 -8.30 21.91 -16.50
CA VAL A 285 -7.59 22.87 -15.61
C VAL A 285 -6.10 22.59 -15.47
N ASN A 286 -5.70 21.35 -15.77
CA ASN A 286 -4.29 20.94 -15.84
C ASN A 286 -3.70 21.03 -17.26
N GLY A 287 -4.42 21.63 -18.21
CA GLY A 287 -3.94 21.89 -19.56
C GLY A 287 -3.89 20.66 -20.48
N ILE A 288 -4.68 19.64 -20.19
CA ILE A 288 -4.87 18.45 -21.02
C ILE A 288 -6.24 18.49 -21.68
N ASP A 289 -6.24 18.33 -23.00
CA ASP A 289 -7.46 18.17 -23.79
C ASP A 289 -7.83 16.68 -23.82
N ALA A 290 -8.93 16.33 -23.15
CA ALA A 290 -9.38 14.94 -23.05
C ALA A 290 -9.88 14.35 -24.39
N ASP A 291 -10.15 15.19 -25.39
CA ASP A 291 -10.59 14.74 -26.73
C ASP A 291 -9.39 14.46 -27.66
N ARG A 292 -8.19 14.79 -27.23
CA ARG A 292 -6.94 14.46 -27.92
C ARG A 292 -6.20 13.34 -27.18
N PRO A 293 -5.51 12.44 -27.90
CA PRO A 293 -4.76 11.35 -27.26
C PRO A 293 -3.71 11.90 -26.26
N TYR A 294 -3.66 11.33 -25.07
CA TYR A 294 -2.62 11.63 -24.08
C TYR A 294 -2.13 10.38 -23.38
N ALA A 295 -0.92 10.47 -22.86
CA ALA A 295 -0.31 9.44 -22.03
C ALA A 295 -0.18 9.93 -20.58
N ILE A 296 -0.46 9.04 -19.63
CA ILE A 296 -0.09 9.24 -18.23
C ILE A 296 1.38 8.84 -18.06
N MET A 297 2.14 9.71 -17.42
CA MET A 297 3.56 9.55 -17.19
C MET A 297 3.82 9.49 -15.68
N ASN A 298 4.73 8.62 -15.24
CA ASN A 298 5.20 8.64 -13.87
C ASN A 298 6.67 8.25 -13.80
N PHE A 299 7.48 9.14 -13.25
CA PHE A 299 8.91 8.98 -13.05
C PHE A 299 9.29 9.24 -11.59
N HIS A 300 10.22 8.48 -11.03
CA HIS A 300 10.70 8.71 -9.67
C HIS A 300 12.16 8.32 -9.49
N TYR A 301 12.82 8.96 -8.51
CA TYR A 301 14.15 8.58 -8.07
C TYR A 301 14.05 7.59 -6.90
N TRP A 302 14.57 6.39 -7.08
CA TRP A 302 14.60 5.37 -6.04
C TRP A 302 16.01 4.86 -5.78
N GLY A 303 16.57 5.20 -4.58
CA GLY A 303 17.78 4.55 -4.03
C GLY A 303 19.07 4.65 -4.88
N GLN A 304 19.03 5.25 -6.05
CA GLN A 304 20.08 5.26 -7.06
C GLN A 304 21.13 6.34 -6.78
N SER A 305 22.35 6.14 -7.34
CA SER A 305 23.37 7.19 -7.36
C SER A 305 22.91 8.39 -8.18
N GLU A 306 23.51 9.56 -7.94
CA GLU A 306 23.21 10.78 -8.69
C GLU A 306 23.42 10.60 -10.22
N GLU A 307 24.45 9.84 -10.60
CA GLU A 307 24.75 9.51 -12.00
C GLU A 307 23.64 8.67 -12.65
N ILE A 308 23.18 7.61 -11.97
CA ILE A 308 22.09 6.76 -12.48
C ILE A 308 20.78 7.56 -12.58
N ARG A 309 20.50 8.45 -11.61
CA ARG A 309 19.33 9.34 -11.66
C ARG A 309 19.35 10.25 -12.86
N ALA A 310 20.49 10.93 -13.11
CA ALA A 310 20.65 11.84 -14.25
C ALA A 310 20.48 11.09 -15.59
N ARG A 311 21.08 9.91 -15.71
CA ARG A 311 20.97 9.05 -16.91
C ARG A 311 19.53 8.56 -17.12
N SER A 312 18.85 8.09 -16.04
CA SER A 312 17.46 7.61 -16.12
C SER A 312 16.51 8.73 -16.50
N CYS A 313 16.69 9.92 -15.90
CA CYS A 313 15.91 11.10 -16.19
C CYS A 313 16.05 11.54 -17.64
N GLN A 314 17.30 11.60 -18.15
CA GLN A 314 17.58 11.94 -19.55
C GLN A 314 16.92 10.92 -20.50
N ARG A 315 17.07 9.62 -20.21
CA ARG A 315 16.49 8.58 -21.05
C ARG A 315 14.96 8.60 -21.05
N PHE A 316 14.35 8.86 -19.88
CA PHE A 316 12.90 8.98 -19.78
C PHE A 316 12.39 10.21 -20.58
N ALA A 317 13.10 11.33 -20.54
CA ALA A 317 12.79 12.51 -21.33
C ALA A 317 12.85 12.23 -22.84
N GLU A 318 13.91 11.54 -23.34
CA GLU A 318 14.06 11.14 -24.74
C GLU A 318 12.91 10.23 -25.22
N LEU A 319 12.46 9.32 -24.37
CA LEU A 319 11.34 8.43 -24.70
C LEU A 319 10.00 9.19 -24.63
N SER A 320 9.88 10.18 -23.74
CA SER A 320 8.72 11.08 -23.68
C SER A 320 8.60 11.94 -24.94
N ASP A 321 9.72 12.50 -25.40
CA ASP A 321 9.76 13.22 -26.68
C ASP A 321 9.38 12.32 -27.86
N TYR A 322 9.88 11.07 -27.87
CA TYR A 322 9.52 10.08 -28.89
C TYR A 322 8.01 9.81 -28.94
N LEU A 323 7.35 9.67 -27.79
CA LEU A 323 5.90 9.47 -27.72
C LEU A 323 5.14 10.69 -28.27
N THR A 324 5.60 11.90 -27.99
CA THR A 324 5.01 13.13 -28.51
C THR A 324 5.20 13.25 -30.02
N GLU A 325 6.41 13.03 -30.53
CA GLU A 325 6.73 13.16 -31.95
C GLU A 325 6.06 12.08 -32.81
N GLN A 326 6.18 10.82 -32.40
CA GLN A 326 5.74 9.69 -33.21
C GLN A 326 4.22 9.46 -33.14
N TYR A 327 3.62 9.68 -31.95
CA TYR A 327 2.21 9.33 -31.70
C TYR A 327 1.34 10.56 -31.38
N SER A 328 1.89 11.77 -31.44
CA SER A 328 1.19 13.03 -31.20
C SER A 328 0.47 13.06 -29.83
N LEU A 329 1.06 12.45 -28.80
CA LEU A 329 0.51 12.39 -27.46
C LEU A 329 0.79 13.67 -26.67
N GLN A 330 -0.23 14.17 -25.97
CA GLN A 330 -0.03 15.04 -24.82
C GLN A 330 0.49 14.19 -23.67
N LEU A 331 1.28 14.76 -22.76
CA LEU A 331 1.85 14.01 -21.64
C LEU A 331 1.39 14.60 -20.30
N LEU A 332 0.74 13.79 -19.46
CA LEU A 332 0.34 14.17 -18.12
C LEU A 332 1.15 13.37 -17.07
N PHE A 333 2.05 14.05 -16.39
CA PHE A 333 2.79 13.45 -15.26
C PHE A 333 1.91 13.42 -14.02
N VAL A 334 1.75 12.26 -13.43
CA VAL A 334 0.93 12.03 -12.23
C VAL A 334 1.80 11.50 -11.10
N SER A 335 2.20 12.41 -10.20
CA SER A 335 3.01 12.09 -9.03
C SER A 335 2.22 11.22 -8.05
N MET A 336 2.74 10.06 -7.67
CA MET A 336 2.09 9.18 -6.69
C MET A 336 2.43 9.55 -5.24
N THR A 337 3.46 10.36 -5.06
CA THR A 337 3.88 10.94 -3.76
C THR A 337 4.48 12.32 -4.01
N PRO A 338 4.44 13.25 -3.02
CA PRO A 338 5.08 14.56 -3.17
C PRO A 338 6.58 14.51 -3.51
N SER A 339 7.25 13.39 -3.20
CA SER A 339 8.65 13.21 -3.53
C SER A 339 8.92 12.94 -5.01
N ASP A 340 7.91 12.61 -5.79
CA ASP A 340 8.05 12.34 -7.22
C ASP A 340 8.11 13.64 -8.04
N GLU A 341 7.48 14.72 -7.54
CA GLU A 341 7.35 15.99 -8.26
C GLU A 341 8.68 16.52 -8.80
N ALA A 342 9.70 16.56 -7.95
CA ALA A 342 11.01 17.06 -8.36
C ALA A 342 11.68 16.19 -9.45
N ALA A 343 11.42 14.89 -9.45
CA ALA A 343 11.96 13.99 -10.47
C ALA A 343 11.23 14.14 -11.80
N GLU A 344 9.92 14.35 -11.75
CA GLU A 344 9.08 14.59 -12.93
C GLU A 344 9.37 15.97 -13.54
N ASP A 345 9.54 17.01 -12.71
CA ASP A 345 9.97 18.34 -13.18
C ASP A 345 11.37 18.29 -13.85
N ASP A 346 12.30 17.47 -13.31
CA ASP A 346 13.62 17.25 -13.91
C ASP A 346 13.52 16.55 -15.29
N VAL A 347 12.55 15.65 -15.50
CA VAL A 347 12.27 15.01 -16.80
C VAL A 347 11.74 16.05 -17.78
N ILE A 348 10.68 16.78 -17.40
CA ILE A 348 10.03 17.80 -18.26
C ILE A 348 11.06 18.86 -18.71
N ALA A 349 11.93 19.29 -17.80
CA ALA A 349 12.98 20.28 -18.12
C ALA A 349 14.04 19.77 -19.11
N ARG A 350 14.17 18.43 -19.30
CA ARG A 350 15.11 17.83 -20.26
C ARG A 350 14.49 17.47 -21.59
N MET A 351 13.17 17.48 -21.68
CA MET A 351 12.44 17.20 -22.91
C MET A 351 12.66 18.32 -23.94
N GLN A 352 12.74 17.96 -25.22
CA GLN A 352 12.72 18.87 -26.34
C GLN A 352 11.30 19.43 -26.58
N HIS A 353 10.29 18.62 -26.30
CA HIS A 353 8.87 18.93 -26.44
C HIS A 353 8.17 19.09 -25.08
N GLY A 354 8.84 19.69 -24.11
CA GLY A 354 8.31 19.89 -22.76
C GLY A 354 7.06 20.77 -22.69
N ASP A 355 6.77 21.55 -23.75
CA ASP A 355 5.53 22.30 -23.92
C ASP A 355 4.30 21.41 -24.14
N HIS A 356 4.46 20.14 -24.54
CA HIS A 356 3.43 19.12 -24.61
C HIS A 356 3.24 18.35 -23.30
N ALA A 357 4.08 18.59 -22.30
CA ALA A 357 4.03 17.93 -21.01
C ALA A 357 3.42 18.82 -19.93
N ARG A 358 2.62 18.24 -19.05
CA ARG A 358 2.04 18.88 -17.87
C ARG A 358 2.22 17.97 -16.67
N ARG A 359 2.33 18.53 -15.48
CA ARG A 359 2.23 17.76 -14.23
C ARG A 359 0.88 18.04 -13.60
N LEU A 360 0.20 16.99 -13.15
CA LEU A 360 -1.08 17.10 -12.47
C LEU A 360 -0.90 17.88 -11.16
N ASN A 361 -1.64 18.98 -11.04
CA ASN A 361 -1.74 19.72 -9.79
C ASN A 361 -3.01 19.28 -9.04
N TYR A 362 -2.84 18.52 -7.96
CA TYR A 362 -3.93 17.97 -7.16
C TYR A 362 -3.51 17.76 -5.70
N GLN A 363 -4.45 17.41 -4.83
CA GLN A 363 -4.21 17.27 -3.38
C GLN A 363 -3.83 15.84 -2.96
N TYR A 364 -3.30 15.03 -3.86
CA TYR A 364 -2.98 13.62 -3.65
C TYR A 364 -4.20 12.77 -3.23
N ASP A 365 -5.40 13.18 -3.65
CA ASP A 365 -6.59 12.33 -3.56
C ASP A 365 -6.47 11.21 -4.61
N TYR A 366 -6.57 9.97 -4.16
CA TYR A 366 -6.42 8.80 -5.01
C TYR A 366 -7.52 8.67 -6.07
N ARG A 367 -8.71 9.26 -5.82
CA ARG A 367 -9.83 9.29 -6.76
C ARG A 367 -9.57 10.27 -7.90
N GLU A 368 -9.00 11.44 -7.59
CA GLU A 368 -8.55 12.41 -8.59
C GLU A 368 -7.42 11.84 -9.44
N ALA A 369 -6.42 11.23 -8.81
CA ALA A 369 -5.34 10.58 -9.54
C ALA A 369 -5.88 9.52 -10.51
N ARG A 370 -6.73 8.59 -10.03
CA ARG A 370 -7.32 7.53 -10.85
C ARG A 370 -8.15 8.09 -12.00
N ALA A 371 -8.93 9.13 -11.77
CA ALA A 371 -9.79 9.74 -12.77
C ALA A 371 -9.02 10.16 -14.02
N THR A 372 -7.78 10.63 -13.88
CA THR A 372 -6.97 11.03 -15.03
C THR A 372 -6.63 9.90 -16.00
N TYR A 373 -6.81 8.64 -15.61
CA TYR A 373 -6.56 7.47 -16.47
C TYR A 373 -7.75 7.13 -17.38
N GLN A 374 -8.98 7.61 -17.09
CA GLN A 374 -10.21 7.22 -17.81
C GLN A 374 -10.17 7.42 -19.33
N PHE A 375 -9.51 8.48 -19.80
CA PHE A 375 -9.40 8.81 -21.23
C PHE A 375 -7.98 8.67 -21.77
N ALA A 376 -7.04 8.19 -20.94
CA ALA A 376 -5.66 8.04 -21.37
C ALA A 376 -5.53 6.98 -22.49
N ARG A 377 -4.68 7.27 -23.46
CA ARG A 377 -4.35 6.31 -24.54
C ARG A 377 -3.41 5.22 -24.02
N MET A 378 -2.47 5.59 -23.14
CA MET A 378 -1.51 4.67 -22.54
C MET A 378 -0.94 5.22 -21.24
N VAL A 379 -0.22 4.36 -20.53
CA VAL A 379 0.58 4.77 -19.36
C VAL A 379 2.03 4.37 -19.57
N PHE A 380 2.96 5.30 -19.28
CA PHE A 380 4.40 5.02 -19.22
C PHE A 380 4.92 5.32 -17.82
N THR A 381 5.33 4.29 -17.08
CA THR A 381 5.58 4.42 -15.64
C THR A 381 6.75 3.60 -15.13
N MET A 382 7.39 4.09 -14.07
CA MET A 382 8.35 3.32 -13.26
C MET A 382 7.73 2.77 -11.96
N LYS A 383 6.55 3.25 -11.55
CA LYS A 383 5.89 2.80 -10.33
C LYS A 383 4.79 1.77 -10.60
N HIS A 384 4.48 1.01 -9.55
CA HIS A 384 3.50 -0.07 -9.59
C HIS A 384 2.05 0.42 -9.67
N HIS A 385 1.65 1.35 -8.80
CA HIS A 385 0.23 1.73 -8.73
C HIS A 385 -0.32 2.43 -9.98
N PRO A 386 0.47 3.22 -10.76
CA PRO A 386 0.02 3.67 -12.07
C PRO A 386 -0.37 2.53 -13.01
N ILE A 387 0.29 1.35 -12.94
CA ILE A 387 -0.10 0.15 -13.69
C ILE A 387 -1.50 -0.30 -13.26
N ILE A 388 -1.72 -0.37 -11.95
CA ILE A 388 -2.99 -0.84 -11.37
C ILE A 388 -4.14 0.13 -11.71
N PHE A 389 -3.90 1.45 -11.62
CA PHE A 389 -4.89 2.46 -11.97
C PHE A 389 -5.24 2.41 -13.45
N ALA A 390 -4.23 2.29 -14.32
CA ALA A 390 -4.41 2.13 -15.75
C ALA A 390 -5.26 0.90 -16.08
N TYR A 391 -4.89 -0.24 -15.52
CA TYR A 391 -5.61 -1.49 -15.76
C TYR A 391 -7.06 -1.40 -15.32
N GLY A 392 -7.33 -0.84 -14.14
CA GLY A 392 -8.70 -0.68 -13.69
C GLY A 392 -9.57 0.25 -14.57
N GLU A 393 -8.96 1.08 -15.43
CA GLU A 393 -9.62 1.89 -16.46
C GLU A 393 -9.50 1.30 -17.87
N GLY A 394 -8.98 0.07 -18.01
CA GLY A 394 -8.82 -0.59 -19.29
C GLY A 394 -7.75 0.05 -20.20
N VAL A 395 -6.74 0.68 -19.61
CA VAL A 395 -5.65 1.37 -20.33
C VAL A 395 -4.38 0.52 -20.34
N PRO A 396 -3.83 0.17 -21.51
CA PRO A 396 -2.57 -0.56 -21.62
C PRO A 396 -1.37 0.24 -21.12
N VAL A 397 -0.35 -0.48 -20.65
CA VAL A 397 0.80 0.09 -19.94
C VAL A 397 2.12 -0.39 -20.51
N VAL A 398 3.08 0.55 -20.66
CA VAL A 398 4.52 0.25 -20.73
C VAL A 398 5.14 0.67 -19.40
N SER A 399 5.81 -0.25 -18.72
CA SER A 399 6.50 0.06 -17.47
C SER A 399 8.01 -0.12 -17.59
N VAL A 400 8.75 0.54 -16.69
CA VAL A 400 10.21 0.42 -16.59
C VAL A 400 10.57 -0.04 -15.18
N ALA A 401 11.50 -0.99 -15.10
CA ALA A 401 12.04 -1.47 -13.85
C ALA A 401 13.58 -1.48 -13.91
N LEU A 402 14.20 -0.64 -13.09
CA LEU A 402 15.66 -0.46 -13.07
C LEU A 402 16.37 -1.37 -12.07
N ASP A 403 15.63 -2.16 -11.31
CA ASP A 403 16.14 -3.18 -10.39
C ASP A 403 15.23 -4.41 -10.33
N ASP A 404 15.75 -5.49 -9.78
CA ASP A 404 15.03 -6.77 -9.68
C ASP A 404 13.73 -6.66 -8.86
N TYR A 405 13.71 -5.82 -7.84
CA TYR A 405 12.51 -5.66 -6.98
C TYR A 405 11.35 -5.04 -7.76
N TYR A 406 11.60 -3.93 -8.46
CA TYR A 406 10.59 -3.29 -9.31
C TYR A 406 10.24 -4.14 -10.52
N TYR A 407 11.23 -4.85 -11.10
CA TYR A 407 10.98 -5.74 -12.22
C TYR A 407 9.98 -6.83 -11.81
N HIS A 408 10.24 -7.54 -10.73
CA HIS A 408 9.33 -8.56 -10.25
C HIS A 408 7.95 -8.01 -9.89
N LYS A 409 7.91 -6.85 -9.22
CA LYS A 409 6.66 -6.23 -8.78
C LYS A 409 5.80 -5.73 -9.93
N ASN A 410 6.39 -5.00 -10.88
CA ASN A 410 5.67 -4.44 -12.03
C ASN A 410 5.31 -5.54 -13.02
N LYS A 411 6.30 -6.36 -13.40
CA LYS A 411 6.07 -7.49 -14.29
C LYS A 411 5.03 -8.46 -13.75
N GLY A 412 5.11 -8.82 -12.46
CA GLY A 412 4.14 -9.72 -11.84
C GLY A 412 2.70 -9.20 -11.88
N ALA A 413 2.49 -7.88 -11.76
CA ALA A 413 1.18 -7.27 -11.94
C ALA A 413 0.73 -7.29 -13.42
N MET A 414 1.66 -7.04 -14.36
CA MET A 414 1.38 -7.04 -15.80
C MET A 414 1.19 -8.44 -16.37
N ASP A 415 1.85 -9.44 -15.80
CA ASP A 415 1.68 -10.86 -16.19
C ASP A 415 0.28 -11.38 -15.86
N ASN A 416 -0.46 -10.77 -14.94
CA ASN A 416 -1.84 -11.15 -14.64
C ASN A 416 -2.76 -11.07 -15.87
N CYS A 417 -2.51 -10.12 -16.78
CA CYS A 417 -3.25 -9.97 -18.04
C CYS A 417 -2.39 -10.28 -19.30
N GLY A 418 -1.23 -10.94 -19.14
CA GLY A 418 -0.36 -11.30 -20.27
C GLY A 418 0.55 -10.18 -20.78
N HIS A 419 0.52 -8.99 -20.18
CA HIS A 419 1.25 -7.80 -20.66
C HIS A 419 2.69 -7.67 -20.14
N GLY A 420 3.22 -8.65 -19.41
CA GLY A 420 4.55 -8.59 -18.79
C GLY A 420 5.71 -8.35 -19.77
N ARG A 421 5.52 -8.60 -21.08
CA ARG A 421 6.50 -8.27 -22.13
C ARG A 421 6.75 -6.76 -22.28
N TYR A 422 5.84 -5.92 -21.84
CA TYR A 422 5.96 -4.45 -21.83
C TYR A 422 6.50 -3.88 -20.51
N CYS A 423 6.97 -4.73 -19.60
CA CYS A 423 7.78 -4.32 -18.46
C CYS A 423 9.25 -4.31 -18.88
N LEU A 424 9.76 -3.14 -19.26
CA LEU A 424 11.12 -2.96 -19.73
C LEU A 424 12.11 -3.07 -18.57
N ASP A 425 13.08 -3.98 -18.69
CA ASP A 425 14.21 -4.05 -17.77
C ASP A 425 15.22 -2.93 -18.03
N GLN A 426 16.24 -2.83 -17.17
CA GLN A 426 17.27 -1.81 -17.28
C GLN A 426 17.99 -1.85 -18.64
N SER A 427 18.27 -3.03 -19.21
CA SER A 427 19.01 -3.17 -20.46
C SER A 427 18.19 -2.69 -21.65
N THR A 428 16.93 -3.04 -21.71
CA THR A 428 15.97 -2.62 -22.72
C THR A 428 15.72 -1.11 -22.63
N PHE A 429 15.47 -0.57 -21.43
CA PHE A 429 15.20 0.84 -21.21
C PHE A 429 16.32 1.75 -21.73
N TYR A 430 17.61 1.39 -21.53
CA TYR A 430 18.75 2.20 -21.97
C TYR A 430 19.20 1.96 -23.42
N SER A 431 18.56 1.07 -24.15
CA SER A 431 18.87 0.76 -25.55
C SER A 431 17.78 1.26 -26.50
N ASP A 432 18.04 1.22 -27.80
CA ASP A 432 17.03 1.56 -28.81
C ASP A 432 15.85 0.58 -28.83
N GLN A 433 16.02 -0.59 -28.21
CA GLN A 433 14.93 -1.55 -28.06
C GLN A 433 13.71 -0.97 -27.31
N ALA A 434 13.91 0.05 -26.48
CA ALA A 434 12.78 0.73 -25.82
C ALA A 434 11.82 1.39 -26.82
N ARG A 435 12.38 2.06 -27.89
CA ARG A 435 11.54 2.64 -28.97
C ARG A 435 10.81 1.56 -29.75
N VAL A 436 11.53 0.49 -30.10
CA VAL A 436 10.93 -0.67 -30.79
C VAL A 436 9.80 -1.28 -29.94
N SER A 437 9.96 -1.31 -28.62
CA SER A 437 8.90 -1.79 -27.70
C SER A 437 7.66 -0.91 -27.73
N PHE A 438 7.80 0.42 -27.87
CA PHE A 438 6.65 1.30 -28.08
C PHE A 438 6.00 1.10 -29.44
N ASP A 439 6.78 0.91 -30.50
CA ASP A 439 6.22 0.66 -31.85
C ASP A 439 5.39 -0.61 -31.85
N VAL A 440 5.94 -1.71 -31.33
CA VAL A 440 5.20 -2.99 -31.19
C VAL A 440 3.96 -2.83 -30.28
N PHE A 441 4.08 -2.07 -29.18
CA PHE A 441 2.95 -1.78 -28.28
C PHE A 441 1.80 -1.08 -29.03
N PHE A 442 2.09 -0.11 -29.88
CA PHE A 442 1.05 0.59 -30.63
C PHE A 442 0.51 -0.25 -31.79
N ASP A 443 1.35 -1.08 -32.42
CA ASP A 443 0.91 -2.04 -33.45
C ASP A 443 -0.05 -3.11 -32.86
N GLU A 444 0.18 -3.55 -31.61
CA GLU A 444 -0.64 -4.53 -30.90
C GLU A 444 -1.74 -3.88 -30.02
N TYR A 445 -1.92 -2.57 -30.07
CA TYR A 445 -2.73 -1.82 -29.09
C TYR A 445 -4.15 -2.36 -28.91
N ASP A 446 -4.86 -2.66 -29.99
CA ASP A 446 -6.25 -3.13 -29.93
C ASP A 446 -6.34 -4.52 -29.30
N SER A 447 -5.39 -5.43 -29.63
CA SER A 447 -5.29 -6.76 -28.99
C SER A 447 -4.98 -6.64 -27.49
N LEU A 448 -4.06 -5.76 -27.11
CA LEU A 448 -3.74 -5.51 -25.70
C LEU A 448 -4.97 -5.02 -24.93
N LYS A 449 -5.75 -4.15 -25.54
CA LYS A 449 -6.97 -3.63 -24.91
C LYS A 449 -8.03 -4.71 -24.76
N GLU A 450 -8.18 -5.60 -25.74
CA GLU A 450 -9.09 -6.74 -25.66
C GLU A 450 -8.66 -7.74 -24.57
N GLU A 451 -7.39 -8.13 -24.54
CA GLU A 451 -6.81 -9.00 -23.51
C GLU A 451 -7.03 -8.43 -22.11
N LEU A 452 -6.77 -7.13 -21.94
CA LEU A 452 -6.96 -6.43 -20.68
C LEU A 452 -8.43 -6.41 -20.25
N ASN A 453 -9.35 -6.09 -21.15
CA ASN A 453 -10.79 -6.04 -20.85
C ASN A 453 -11.34 -7.42 -20.48
N LEU A 454 -10.88 -8.48 -21.14
CA LEU A 454 -11.25 -9.85 -20.80
C LEU A 454 -10.81 -10.19 -19.37
N TRP A 455 -9.52 -9.94 -19.05
CA TRP A 455 -9.01 -10.17 -17.72
C TRP A 455 -9.72 -9.33 -16.65
N LEU A 456 -10.05 -8.05 -16.95
CA LEU A 456 -10.79 -7.18 -16.02
C LEU A 456 -12.20 -7.73 -15.74
N SER A 457 -12.87 -8.30 -16.74
CA SER A 457 -14.18 -8.94 -16.54
C SER A 457 -14.07 -10.11 -15.56
N GLU A 458 -13.08 -11.00 -15.75
CA GLU A 458 -12.82 -12.12 -14.84
C GLU A 458 -12.42 -11.66 -13.44
N ALA A 459 -11.57 -10.63 -13.35
CA ALA A 459 -11.15 -10.05 -12.06
C ALA A 459 -12.34 -9.42 -11.31
N ARG A 460 -13.29 -8.80 -12.03
CA ARG A 460 -14.49 -8.21 -11.45
C ARG A 460 -15.40 -9.25 -10.81
N GLU A 461 -15.50 -10.44 -11.38
CA GLU A 461 -16.32 -11.54 -10.84
C GLU A 461 -15.83 -12.01 -9.46
N ILE A 462 -14.54 -11.87 -9.20
CA ILE A 462 -13.93 -12.28 -7.92
C ILE A 462 -13.53 -11.12 -7.01
N GLU A 463 -13.98 -9.89 -7.32
CA GLU A 463 -13.58 -8.68 -6.57
C GLU A 463 -13.88 -8.78 -5.08
N THR A 464 -15.04 -9.30 -4.74
CA THR A 464 -15.55 -9.39 -3.37
C THR A 464 -15.35 -10.76 -2.73
N GLU A 465 -14.96 -11.77 -3.52
CA GLU A 465 -14.84 -13.17 -3.08
C GLU A 465 -14.10 -13.34 -1.73
N PRO A 466 -12.96 -12.69 -1.46
CA PRO A 466 -12.25 -12.89 -0.19
C PRO A 466 -13.08 -12.49 1.02
N MET A 467 -13.83 -11.39 0.90
CA MET A 467 -14.66 -10.87 1.99
C MET A 467 -15.96 -11.65 2.12
N GLU A 468 -16.60 -12.01 0.99
CA GLU A 468 -17.81 -12.84 0.98
C GLU A 468 -17.57 -14.22 1.60
N ARG A 469 -16.49 -14.89 1.22
CA ARG A 469 -16.09 -16.18 1.83
C ARG A 469 -15.82 -16.03 3.32
N PHE A 470 -15.24 -14.90 3.74
CA PHE A 470 -15.01 -14.62 5.15
C PHE A 470 -16.33 -14.41 5.89
N ILE A 471 -17.24 -13.60 5.36
CA ILE A 471 -18.59 -13.33 5.90
C ILE A 471 -19.36 -14.64 6.05
N GLU A 472 -19.39 -15.45 4.98
CA GLU A 472 -20.10 -16.73 4.97
C GLU A 472 -19.53 -17.71 6.02
N ARG A 473 -18.21 -17.88 6.04
CA ARG A 473 -17.53 -18.79 6.97
C ARG A 473 -17.73 -18.40 8.43
N ARG A 474 -17.86 -17.11 8.72
CA ARG A 474 -18.01 -16.59 10.08
C ARG A 474 -19.47 -16.30 10.47
N GLY A 475 -20.39 -16.44 9.52
CA GLY A 475 -21.83 -16.16 9.76
C GLY A 475 -22.11 -14.70 10.09
N LEU A 476 -21.29 -13.77 9.57
CA LEU A 476 -21.46 -12.33 9.78
C LEU A 476 -22.65 -11.82 8.95
N GLY A 477 -23.34 -10.79 9.46
CA GLY A 477 -24.46 -10.15 8.71
C GLY A 477 -25.73 -10.98 8.62
N LYS A 478 -25.84 -12.12 9.31
CA LYS A 478 -27.12 -12.81 9.48
C LYS A 478 -27.89 -12.13 10.62
N PRO A 479 -29.20 -11.81 10.38
CA PRO A 479 -30.05 -11.20 11.42
C PRO A 479 -30.24 -12.09 12.63
#